data_67a1256ebe5296db04fd864096640a7c
#
_entry.id   67a1256ebe5296db04fd864096640a7c
#
_cell.length_a   1.000
_cell.length_b   1.000
_cell.length_c   1.000
_cell.angle_alpha   90.00
_cell.angle_beta   90.00
_cell.angle_gamma   90.00
#
_symmetry.space_group_name_H-M   'P 1'
#
loop_
_entity.id
_entity.type
_entity.pdbx_description
1 polymer ?
#
loop_
_entity_poly.entity_id
_entity_poly.type
_entity_poly.pdbx_seq_one_letter_code
_entity_poly.pdbx_strand_id
1 'polypeptide(L)'
;MALNITQHFKSSILLYKNQTGVPFITGDTPIVCLTGQEMNGMSIFHYPISPIIAMELIIIPKYSDWATISKNFVMELNQEFVDVVKNCNRKLADNCVNEIYSNTKDSLLKLMEEFEPNNP
;
A
#
# COMPACT_ATOMS: atom_id res chain seq x y z
N MET A 1 19.67 -9.10 -0.66
CA MET A 1 19.86 -10.30 -1.43
C MET A 1 18.55 -11.05 -1.62
N ALA A 2 18.12 -11.19 -2.86
CA ALA A 2 16.85 -11.84 -3.17
C ALA A 2 16.80 -13.30 -2.68
N LEU A 3 17.91 -14.01 -2.72
CA LEU A 3 17.95 -15.41 -2.31
C LEU A 3 17.65 -15.59 -0.81
N ASN A 4 18.03 -14.64 0.01
CA ASN A 4 17.80 -14.75 1.45
C ASN A 4 16.34 -14.61 1.82
N ILE A 5 15.56 -13.87 1.04
CA ILE A 5 14.14 -13.73 1.27
C ILE A 5 13.43 -15.06 1.15
N THR A 6 13.74 -15.84 0.11
CA THR A 6 13.12 -17.14 -0.10
C THR A 6 13.53 -18.19 0.93
N GLN A 7 14.71 -18.06 1.52
CA GLN A 7 15.21 -19.01 2.52
C GLN A 7 14.64 -18.75 3.92
N HIS A 8 14.45 -17.47 4.28
CA HIS A 8 14.12 -17.09 5.65
C HIS A 8 12.72 -16.51 5.81
N PHE A 9 12.05 -16.20 4.71
CA PHE A 9 10.75 -15.55 4.72
C PHE A 9 9.79 -16.23 3.76
N LYS A 10 8.52 -16.11 4.06
CA LYS A 10 7.44 -16.46 3.15
C LYS A 10 6.85 -15.17 2.61
N SER A 11 6.34 -15.22 1.41
CA SER A 11 5.69 -14.06 0.80
C SER A 11 4.32 -14.43 0.28
N SER A 12 3.43 -13.44 0.26
CA SER A 12 2.09 -13.56 -0.27
C SER A 12 1.78 -12.28 -1.04
N ILE A 13 1.01 -12.40 -2.10
CA ILE A 13 0.58 -11.26 -2.88
C ILE A 13 -0.92 -11.06 -2.69
N LEU A 14 -1.30 -9.86 -2.28
CA LEU A 14 -2.68 -9.42 -2.19
C LEU A 14 -2.92 -8.40 -3.30
N LEU A 15 -3.91 -8.64 -4.12
CA LEU A 15 -4.31 -7.72 -5.17
C LEU A 15 -5.61 -7.04 -4.75
N TYR A 16 -5.59 -5.73 -4.65
CA TYR A 16 -6.78 -4.94 -4.36
C TYR A 16 -7.46 -4.52 -5.66
N LYS A 17 -8.76 -4.73 -5.72
CA LYS A 17 -9.64 -4.12 -6.71
C LYS A 17 -10.42 -3.01 -6.03
N ASN A 18 -10.14 -1.78 -6.41
CA ASN A 18 -10.68 -0.60 -5.74
C ASN A 18 -12.01 -0.17 -6.34
N GLN A 19 -13.07 -0.32 -5.57
CA GLN A 19 -14.42 0.09 -5.94
C GLN A 19 -14.94 1.20 -5.03
N THR A 20 -14.03 1.91 -4.35
CA THR A 20 -14.42 2.91 -3.35
C THR A 20 -14.76 4.27 -3.93
N GLY A 21 -14.42 4.53 -5.18
CA GLY A 21 -14.57 5.86 -5.76
C GLY A 21 -13.38 6.79 -5.49
N VAL A 22 -12.51 6.44 -4.55
CA VAL A 22 -11.25 7.18 -4.31
C VAL A 22 -10.13 6.42 -5.00
N PRO A 23 -9.51 6.99 -6.04
CA PRO A 23 -8.48 6.26 -6.79
C PRO A 23 -7.19 6.09 -5.99
N PHE A 24 -6.46 5.02 -6.27
CA PHE A 24 -5.07 4.93 -5.83
C PHE A 24 -4.25 5.98 -6.57
N ILE A 25 -3.30 6.57 -5.86
CA ILE A 25 -2.33 7.49 -6.45
C ILE A 25 -0.98 6.79 -6.59
N THR A 26 -0.11 7.36 -7.39
CA THR A 26 1.27 6.91 -7.50
C THR A 26 2.19 8.13 -7.50
N GLY A 27 3.47 7.94 -7.70
CA GLY A 27 4.42 9.03 -7.71
C GLY A 27 5.80 8.57 -8.16
N ASP A 28 6.80 9.42 -7.94
CA ASP A 28 8.18 9.13 -8.29
C ASP A 28 8.79 8.00 -7.44
N THR A 29 8.18 7.69 -6.32
CA THR A 29 8.53 6.52 -5.50
C THR A 29 7.29 5.64 -5.38
N PRO A 30 7.05 4.74 -6.34
CA PRO A 30 5.75 4.05 -6.46
C PRO A 30 5.53 2.91 -5.48
N ILE A 31 6.54 2.52 -4.72
CA ILE A 31 6.42 1.43 -3.74
C ILE A 31 6.66 2.00 -2.35
N VAL A 32 5.78 1.68 -1.41
CA VAL A 32 5.90 2.14 -0.04
C VAL A 32 5.70 0.99 0.93
N CYS A 33 6.48 0.96 2.01
CA CYS A 33 6.31 0.01 3.09
C CYS A 33 5.24 0.54 4.04
N LEU A 34 4.17 -0.22 4.23
CA LEU A 34 3.04 0.19 5.07
C LEU A 34 3.24 -0.15 6.54
N THR A 35 4.17 -1.03 6.86
CA THR A 35 4.36 -1.52 8.23
C THR A 35 5.52 -0.83 8.92
N GLY A 36 5.42 -0.71 10.25
CA GLY A 36 6.52 -0.28 11.08
C GLY A 36 7.26 -1.46 11.69
N GLN A 37 8.25 -1.16 12.52
CA GLN A 37 9.05 -2.19 13.18
C GLN A 37 8.27 -3.01 14.20
N GLU A 38 7.16 -2.49 14.69
CA GLU A 38 6.30 -3.14 15.67
C GLU A 38 5.47 -4.30 15.12
N MET A 39 5.57 -4.60 13.83
CA MET A 39 4.75 -5.62 13.19
C MET A 39 5.36 -7.02 13.25
N ASN A 40 6.19 -7.30 14.24
CA ASN A 40 6.74 -8.64 14.50
C ASN A 40 7.46 -9.26 13.30
N GLY A 41 8.19 -8.44 12.56
CA GLY A 41 8.95 -8.90 11.41
C GLY A 41 8.16 -9.02 10.13
N MET A 42 6.84 -8.79 10.16
CA MET A 42 6.03 -8.73 8.95
C MET A 42 6.25 -7.40 8.24
N SER A 43 6.45 -7.46 6.93
CA SER A 43 6.55 -6.27 6.09
C SER A 43 5.51 -6.32 4.99
N ILE A 44 4.81 -5.21 4.78
CA ILE A 44 3.82 -5.07 3.73
C ILE A 44 4.24 -3.92 2.82
N PHE A 45 4.46 -4.23 1.55
CA PHE A 45 4.83 -3.24 0.54
C PHE A 45 3.63 -3.01 -0.37
N HIS A 46 3.28 -1.76 -0.54
CA HIS A 46 2.14 -1.34 -1.36
C HIS A 46 2.65 -0.78 -2.68
N TYR A 47 2.11 -1.28 -3.78
CA TYR A 47 2.45 -0.84 -5.13
C TYR A 47 1.16 -0.59 -5.92
N PRO A 48 0.75 0.67 -6.12
CA PRO A 48 -0.40 0.97 -6.96
C PRO A 48 -0.04 0.78 -8.43
N ILE A 49 -0.81 -0.07 -9.11
CA ILE A 49 -0.59 -0.38 -10.52
C ILE A 49 -1.42 0.54 -11.40
N SER A 50 -2.65 0.85 -10.95
CA SER A 50 -3.59 1.72 -11.64
C SER A 50 -4.49 2.37 -10.61
N PRO A 51 -5.34 3.33 -11.00
CA PRO A 51 -6.28 3.93 -10.03
C PRO A 51 -7.20 2.93 -9.35
N ILE A 52 -7.47 1.81 -9.97
CA ILE A 52 -8.40 0.80 -9.45
C ILE A 52 -7.73 -0.48 -9.01
N ILE A 53 -6.42 -0.62 -9.22
CA ILE A 53 -5.70 -1.85 -8.87
C ILE A 53 -4.42 -1.50 -8.12
N ALA A 54 -4.22 -2.14 -6.98
CA ALA A 54 -2.95 -2.09 -6.26
C ALA A 54 -2.54 -3.49 -5.84
N MET A 55 -1.24 -3.70 -5.79
CA MET A 55 -0.64 -4.94 -5.33
C MET A 55 0.00 -4.68 -3.97
N GLU A 56 -0.18 -5.63 -3.04
CA GLU A 56 0.56 -5.61 -1.79
C GLU A 56 1.36 -6.89 -1.67
N LEU A 57 2.65 -6.73 -1.42
CA LEU A 57 3.54 -7.83 -1.14
C LEU A 57 3.71 -7.95 0.37
N ILE A 58 3.29 -9.10 0.91
CA ILE A 58 3.38 -9.38 2.33
C ILE A 58 4.53 -10.34 2.55
N ILE A 59 5.52 -9.93 3.32
CA ILE A 59 6.70 -10.74 3.64
C ILE A 59 6.65 -11.07 5.12
N ILE A 60 6.68 -12.36 5.43
CA ILE A 60 6.52 -12.86 6.79
C ILE A 60 7.70 -13.78 7.14
N PRO A 61 8.24 -13.71 8.36
CA PRO A 61 9.26 -14.66 8.79
C PRO A 61 8.77 -16.11 8.68
N LYS A 62 9.62 -16.97 8.18
CA LYS A 62 9.25 -18.37 7.87
C LYS A 62 8.75 -19.14 9.07
N TYR A 63 9.24 -18.80 10.26
CA TYR A 63 8.92 -19.52 11.50
C TYR A 63 7.94 -18.78 12.41
N SER A 64 7.31 -17.72 11.89
CA SER A 64 6.32 -16.99 12.67
C SER A 64 4.97 -17.71 12.64
N ASP A 65 4.08 -17.34 13.56
CA ASP A 65 2.71 -17.84 13.58
C ASP A 65 1.92 -17.44 12.34
N TRP A 66 2.36 -16.39 11.66
CA TRP A 66 1.76 -15.92 10.41
C TRP A 66 2.14 -16.76 9.20
N ALA A 67 3.04 -17.74 9.40
CA ALA A 67 3.58 -18.53 8.29
C ALA A 67 2.54 -19.41 7.59
N THR A 68 1.35 -19.55 8.15
CA THR A 68 0.23 -20.25 7.50
C THR A 68 -0.41 -19.44 6.39
N ILE A 69 -0.19 -18.12 6.37
CA ILE A 69 -0.74 -17.22 5.37
C ILE A 69 0.26 -17.14 4.21
N SER A 70 0.16 -18.06 3.26
CA SER A 70 1.09 -18.10 2.14
C SER A 70 0.40 -18.10 0.77
N LYS A 71 -0.91 -17.83 0.75
CA LYS A 71 -1.68 -17.86 -0.51
C LYS A 71 -1.81 -16.46 -1.07
N ASN A 72 -1.76 -16.39 -2.41
CA ASN A 72 -2.09 -15.16 -3.11
C ASN A 72 -3.60 -15.03 -3.18
N PHE A 73 -4.12 -13.82 -3.04
CA PHE A 73 -5.56 -13.62 -3.09
C PHE A 73 -5.91 -12.22 -3.59
N VAL A 74 -7.17 -12.09 -4.00
CA VAL A 74 -7.72 -10.83 -4.51
C VAL A 74 -8.76 -10.35 -3.51
N MET A 75 -8.72 -9.06 -3.18
CA MET A 75 -9.69 -8.44 -2.29
C MET A 75 -10.36 -7.27 -3.00
N GLU A 76 -11.67 -7.25 -3.01
CA GLU A 76 -12.45 -6.13 -3.52
C GLU A 76 -12.68 -5.11 -2.41
N LEU A 77 -12.28 -3.86 -2.66
CA LEU A 77 -12.47 -2.78 -1.72
C LEU A 77 -13.73 -2.01 -2.13
N ASN A 78 -14.81 -2.25 -1.41
CA ASN A 78 -16.04 -1.48 -1.59
C ASN A 78 -15.98 -0.19 -0.75
N GLN A 79 -17.08 0.55 -0.70
CA GLN A 79 -17.12 1.85 -0.03
C GLN A 79 -16.80 1.77 1.46
N GLU A 80 -17.03 0.63 2.11
CA GLU A 80 -16.69 0.44 3.52
C GLU A 80 -15.19 0.50 3.77
N PHE A 81 -14.38 0.21 2.76
CA PHE A 81 -12.93 0.17 2.85
C PHE A 81 -12.25 1.42 2.29
N VAL A 82 -12.99 2.51 2.14
CA VAL A 82 -12.42 3.75 1.60
C VAL A 82 -11.21 4.24 2.41
N ASP A 83 -11.20 4.00 3.71
CA ASP A 83 -10.09 4.42 4.56
C ASP A 83 -8.81 3.65 4.28
N VAL A 84 -8.92 2.41 3.81
CA VAL A 84 -7.75 1.63 3.38
C VAL A 84 -7.06 2.33 2.22
N VAL A 85 -7.84 2.74 1.22
CA VAL A 85 -7.29 3.44 0.04
C VAL A 85 -6.67 4.77 0.45
N LYS A 86 -7.36 5.55 1.27
CA LYS A 86 -6.85 6.84 1.75
C LYS A 86 -5.56 6.69 2.53
N ASN A 87 -5.48 5.68 3.39
CA ASN A 87 -4.27 5.43 4.17
C ASN A 87 -3.10 5.02 3.28
N CYS A 88 -3.33 4.16 2.31
CA CYS A 88 -2.31 3.77 1.34
C CYS A 88 -1.80 4.98 0.56
N ASN A 89 -2.72 5.83 0.10
CA ASN A 89 -2.38 7.04 -0.65
C ASN A 89 -1.55 7.99 0.19
N ARG A 90 -1.92 8.17 1.45
CA ARG A 90 -1.18 9.06 2.36
C ARG A 90 0.25 8.55 2.57
N LYS A 91 0.41 7.27 2.82
CA LYS A 91 1.73 6.70 3.05
C LYS A 91 2.59 6.76 1.79
N LEU A 92 1.99 6.52 0.64
CA LEU A 92 2.70 6.66 -0.63
C LEU A 92 3.14 8.11 -0.85
N ALA A 93 2.26 9.07 -0.64
CA ALA A 93 2.56 10.49 -0.80
C ALA A 93 3.68 10.95 0.13
N ASP A 94 3.65 10.50 1.39
CA ASP A 94 4.72 10.80 2.35
C ASP A 94 6.08 10.28 1.88
N ASN A 95 6.08 9.19 1.13
CA ASN A 95 7.31 8.54 0.66
C ASN A 95 7.83 9.14 -0.64
N CYS A 96 7.01 9.89 -1.37
CA CYS A 96 7.42 10.50 -2.63
C CYS A 96 8.28 11.73 -2.37
N VAL A 97 9.32 11.90 -3.20
CA VAL A 97 10.28 12.99 -3.05
C VAL A 97 9.85 14.24 -3.80
N ASN A 98 9.41 14.10 -5.04
CA ASN A 98 9.15 15.24 -5.91
C ASN A 98 7.74 15.28 -6.47
N GLU A 99 7.15 14.13 -6.82
CA GLU A 99 5.94 14.11 -7.63
C GLU A 99 4.94 13.06 -7.13
N ILE A 100 3.68 13.44 -7.20
CA ILE A 100 2.54 12.56 -6.90
C ILE A 100 1.61 12.61 -8.11
N TYR A 101 1.10 11.46 -8.51
CA TYR A 101 0.22 11.33 -9.67
C TYR A 101 -1.11 10.72 -9.27
N SER A 102 -2.18 11.27 -9.83
CA SER A 102 -3.51 10.69 -9.72
C SER A 102 -4.22 10.86 -11.06
N ASN A 103 -5.25 10.03 -11.26
CA ASN A 103 -6.05 10.12 -12.48
C ASN A 103 -7.04 11.29 -12.47
N THR A 104 -7.24 11.96 -11.34
CA THR A 104 -8.12 13.12 -11.25
C THR A 104 -7.48 14.24 -10.44
N LYS A 105 -7.78 15.48 -10.85
CA LYS A 105 -7.34 16.65 -10.12
C LYS A 105 -7.98 16.74 -8.74
N ASP A 106 -9.26 16.37 -8.64
CA ASP A 106 -9.98 16.41 -7.36
C ASP A 106 -9.33 15.52 -6.31
N SER A 107 -8.87 14.34 -6.69
CA SER A 107 -8.20 13.43 -5.76
C SER A 107 -6.90 14.02 -5.25
N LEU A 108 -6.13 14.68 -6.09
CA LEU A 108 -4.92 15.35 -5.67
C LEU A 108 -5.21 16.52 -4.73
N LEU A 109 -6.23 17.31 -5.04
CA LEU A 109 -6.59 18.45 -4.19
C LEU A 109 -7.05 18.00 -2.82
N LYS A 110 -7.86 16.95 -2.75
CA LYS A 110 -8.31 16.40 -1.47
C LYS A 110 -7.15 15.87 -0.66
N LEU A 111 -6.22 15.18 -1.30
CA LEU A 111 -5.03 14.68 -0.63
C LEU A 111 -4.18 15.82 -0.09
N MET A 112 -3.99 16.88 -0.85
CA MET A 112 -3.24 18.06 -0.41
C MET A 112 -3.88 18.71 0.80
N GLU A 113 -5.20 18.79 0.86
CA GLU A 113 -5.91 19.30 2.02
C GLU A 113 -5.63 18.49 3.28
N GLU A 114 -5.51 17.16 3.15
CA GLU A 114 -5.17 16.29 4.25
C GLU A 114 -3.76 16.52 4.78
N PHE A 115 -2.82 16.88 3.91
CA PHE A 115 -1.44 17.12 4.30
C PHE A 115 -1.19 18.52 4.84
N GLU A 116 -2.00 19.50 4.44
CA GLU A 116 -1.80 20.90 4.81
C GLU A 116 -2.71 21.47 5.89
N PRO A 117 -3.67 20.72 6.45
CA PRO A 117 -4.63 21.32 7.37
C PRO A 117 -3.99 21.91 8.64
N ASN A 118 -2.79 21.50 8.96
CA ASN A 118 -2.08 21.97 10.15
C ASN A 118 -1.04 23.06 9.85
N ASN A 119 -0.96 23.48 8.60
CA ASN A 119 -0.10 24.60 8.24
C ASN A 119 -0.83 25.89 8.54
N PRO A 120 -0.34 26.66 9.52
CA PRO A 120 -0.96 27.96 9.81
C PRO A 120 -0.79 28.95 8.69
#